data_0586ac32a2034f2936587fdcac56b4ac
#
_entry.id   0586ac32a2034f2936587fdcac56b4ac
#
_cell.length_a   1.000
_cell.length_b   1.000
_cell.length_c   1.000
_cell.angle_alpha   90.00
_cell.angle_beta   90.00
_cell.angle_gamma   90.00
#
_symmetry.space_group_name_H-M   'P 1'
#
loop_
_entity.id
_entity.type
_entity.pdbx_description
1 polymer ?
#
loop_
_entity_poly.entity_id
_entity_poly.type
_entity_poly.pdbx_seq_one_letter_code
_entity_poly.pdbx_strand_id
1 'polypeptide(L)'
;MALVILGAFTFTSCDDFLDMQPTNSGNAEGAVGTVADAQVVINGVMSAMTSSSYYGRNLFMYGDAKGGDLTIFAAGRGLDAFYTFNHTSNSNTYSGFWSRGYYCILQVNTLLSNIEKLEESGSMEDFSEAKGQALTLRALFYFDLVRLYGLPYNYNKTSYGVPNVTEPLTVNAQPTRATVEENYRQILQDLSDGAALLAKKKTKQSGYADYYTNIALQARVKLYMEDYDGALNAAREIIESGVYKLCLLYTSPSPR
;
A
#
# COMPACT_ATOMS: atom_id res chain seq x y z
N MET A 1 28.96 -71.63 21.09
CA MET A 1 28.74 -70.26 21.56
C MET A 1 29.08 -69.29 20.41
N ALA A 2 28.08 -68.84 19.65
CA ALA A 2 28.27 -67.89 18.56
C ALA A 2 27.86 -66.52 19.08
N LEU A 3 28.77 -65.54 19.06
CA LEU A 3 28.57 -64.19 19.47
C LEU A 3 28.02 -63.39 18.27
N VAL A 4 26.75 -63.00 18.31
CA VAL A 4 26.13 -62.10 17.32
C VAL A 4 26.42 -60.66 17.75
N ILE A 5 27.28 -59.97 16.98
CA ILE A 5 27.53 -58.54 17.13
C ILE A 5 26.44 -57.80 16.35
N LEU A 6 25.47 -57.21 17.05
CA LEU A 6 24.44 -56.35 16.50
C LEU A 6 25.03 -54.94 16.30
N GLY A 7 25.42 -54.60 15.06
CA GLY A 7 25.90 -53.27 14.72
C GLY A 7 24.73 -52.28 14.69
N ALA A 8 24.72 -51.34 15.60
CA ALA A 8 23.82 -50.21 15.60
C ALA A 8 24.23 -49.21 14.51
N PHE A 9 23.51 -49.21 13.38
CA PHE A 9 23.60 -48.12 12.40
C PHE A 9 22.88 -46.89 12.95
N THR A 10 23.64 -45.93 13.43
CA THR A 10 23.10 -44.59 13.70
C THR A 10 22.90 -43.90 12.36
N PHE A 11 21.65 -43.81 11.90
CA PHE A 11 21.28 -42.93 10.81
C PHE A 11 21.35 -41.50 11.32
N THR A 12 22.45 -40.79 11.06
CA THR A 12 22.46 -39.32 11.14
C THR A 12 21.68 -38.81 9.94
N SER A 13 20.41 -38.53 10.13
CA SER A 13 19.60 -37.78 9.16
C SER A 13 20.16 -36.37 9.11
N CYS A 14 20.68 -35.98 7.95
CA CYS A 14 20.99 -34.57 7.68
C CYS A 14 19.65 -33.86 7.42
N ASP A 15 19.09 -33.23 8.43
CA ASP A 15 17.87 -32.41 8.31
C ASP A 15 18.07 -31.24 7.34
N ASP A 16 19.30 -30.70 7.23
CA ASP A 16 19.64 -29.60 6.32
C ASP A 16 19.49 -29.90 4.83
N PHE A 17 19.48 -31.18 4.41
CA PHE A 17 19.37 -31.55 2.98
C PHE A 17 17.94 -31.43 2.45
N LEU A 18 16.93 -31.47 3.32
CA LEU A 18 15.51 -31.38 2.95
C LEU A 18 14.97 -29.94 3.06
N ASP A 19 15.71 -29.06 3.71
CA ASP A 19 15.32 -27.64 3.89
C ASP A 19 15.89 -26.78 2.76
N MET A 20 15.58 -27.16 1.50
CA MET A 20 15.96 -26.40 0.32
C MET A 20 15.15 -25.09 0.28
N GLN A 21 15.76 -24.00 0.68
CA GLN A 21 15.19 -22.66 0.46
C GLN A 21 15.01 -22.44 -1.05
N PRO A 22 13.82 -21.97 -1.49
CA PRO A 22 13.60 -21.72 -2.91
C PRO A 22 14.59 -20.66 -3.41
N THR A 23 15.41 -20.98 -4.38
CA THR A 23 16.41 -20.07 -4.95
C THR A 23 15.80 -18.89 -5.72
N ASN A 24 14.50 -18.94 -6.04
CA ASN A 24 13.77 -17.93 -6.82
C ASN A 24 12.72 -17.15 -6.02
N SER A 25 12.54 -17.44 -4.73
CA SER A 25 11.69 -16.66 -3.81
C SER A 25 12.41 -16.57 -2.48
N GLY A 26 12.86 -15.37 -2.12
CA GLY A 26 13.40 -15.14 -0.79
C GLY A 26 12.36 -15.50 0.26
N ASN A 27 12.79 -16.16 1.36
CA ASN A 27 11.94 -16.37 2.50
C ASN A 27 11.50 -14.99 3.04
N ALA A 28 10.20 -14.75 3.15
CA ALA A 28 9.67 -13.47 3.61
C ALA A 28 10.18 -13.09 5.01
N GLU A 29 10.54 -14.08 5.83
CA GLU A 29 11.05 -13.87 7.19
C GLU A 29 12.55 -13.47 7.26
N GLY A 30 13.30 -13.57 6.19
CA GLY A 30 14.71 -13.15 6.14
C GLY A 30 15.01 -12.10 5.07
N ALA A 31 13.96 -11.57 4.42
CA ALA A 31 14.10 -10.67 3.28
C ALA A 31 14.57 -9.25 3.66
N VAL A 32 14.47 -8.86 4.91
CA VAL A 32 14.86 -7.55 5.42
C VAL A 32 15.84 -7.73 6.55
N GLY A 33 17.06 -7.27 6.39
CA GLY A 33 18.10 -7.26 7.43
C GLY A 33 18.65 -5.84 7.67
N THR A 34 18.54 -4.98 6.68
CA THR A 34 19.08 -3.61 6.68
C THR A 34 18.04 -2.60 6.22
N VAL A 35 18.30 -1.30 6.47
CA VAL A 35 17.49 -0.19 5.91
C VAL A 35 17.46 -0.22 4.39
N ALA A 36 18.55 -0.63 3.75
CA ALA A 36 18.60 -0.75 2.29
C ALA A 36 17.64 -1.83 1.77
N ASP A 37 17.55 -2.98 2.46
CA ASP A 37 16.60 -4.06 2.11
C ASP A 37 15.15 -3.57 2.28
N ALA A 38 14.86 -2.86 3.37
CA ALA A 38 13.55 -2.26 3.59
C ALA A 38 13.15 -1.31 2.44
N GLN A 39 14.09 -0.48 1.96
CA GLN A 39 13.86 0.40 0.82
C GLN A 39 13.63 -0.37 -0.49
N VAL A 40 14.30 -1.49 -0.70
CA VAL A 40 14.05 -2.37 -1.86
C VAL A 40 12.62 -2.90 -1.83
N VAL A 41 12.11 -3.33 -0.66
CA VAL A 41 10.71 -3.78 -0.51
C VAL A 41 9.74 -2.63 -0.81
N ILE A 42 9.97 -1.43 -0.29
CA ILE A 42 9.16 -0.23 -0.58
C ILE A 42 9.13 0.05 -2.08
N ASN A 43 10.28 0.01 -2.75
CA ASN A 43 10.36 0.19 -4.20
C ASN A 43 9.59 -0.90 -4.95
N GLY A 44 9.61 -2.14 -4.46
CA GLY A 44 8.80 -3.24 -4.97
C GLY A 44 7.30 -2.99 -4.84
N VAL A 45 6.84 -2.46 -3.70
CA VAL A 45 5.44 -2.04 -3.48
C VAL A 45 5.05 -0.91 -4.44
N MET A 46 5.90 0.11 -4.57
CA MET A 46 5.67 1.22 -5.51
C MET A 46 5.65 0.74 -6.97
N SER A 47 6.49 -0.21 -7.34
CA SER A 47 6.45 -0.86 -8.65
C SER A 47 5.16 -1.66 -8.85
N ALA A 48 4.70 -2.40 -7.83
CA ALA A 48 3.47 -3.17 -7.91
C ALA A 48 2.22 -2.29 -8.11
N MET A 49 2.18 -1.09 -7.52
CA MET A 49 1.07 -0.14 -7.72
C MET A 49 1.02 0.42 -9.14
N THR A 50 2.12 0.41 -9.91
CA THR A 50 2.12 0.85 -11.32
C THR A 50 1.48 -0.15 -12.29
N SER A 51 0.98 -1.28 -11.80
CA SER A 51 0.22 -2.24 -12.60
C SER A 51 -0.93 -1.56 -13.37
N SER A 52 -1.23 -2.05 -14.57
CA SER A 52 -2.37 -1.59 -15.38
C SER A 52 -3.72 -1.77 -14.66
N SER A 53 -3.81 -2.70 -13.72
CA SER A 53 -5.01 -2.89 -12.88
C SER A 53 -5.16 -1.84 -11.78
N TYR A 54 -4.16 -0.97 -11.57
CA TYR A 54 -4.17 0.07 -10.53
C TYR A 54 -3.72 1.42 -11.10
N TYR A 55 -2.63 2.03 -10.59
CA TYR A 55 -2.16 3.36 -11.02
C TYR A 55 -1.63 3.40 -12.46
N GLY A 56 -1.23 2.27 -13.04
CA GLY A 56 -0.75 2.26 -14.43
C GLY A 56 -1.84 2.56 -15.46
N ARG A 57 -3.13 2.34 -15.14
CA ARG A 57 -4.25 2.63 -16.05
C ARG A 57 -5.60 2.76 -15.34
N ASN A 58 -6.05 1.71 -14.65
CA ASN A 58 -7.47 1.56 -14.27
C ASN A 58 -7.96 2.62 -13.29
N LEU A 59 -7.11 3.14 -12.41
CA LEU A 59 -7.50 4.19 -11.46
C LEU A 59 -7.92 5.47 -12.18
N PHE A 60 -7.14 5.91 -13.17
CA PHE A 60 -7.44 7.11 -13.97
C PHE A 60 -8.63 6.86 -14.87
N MET A 61 -8.62 5.76 -15.62
CA MET A 61 -9.74 5.39 -16.51
C MET A 61 -11.07 5.28 -15.77
N TYR A 62 -11.06 4.80 -14.52
CA TYR A 62 -12.25 4.73 -13.70
C TYR A 62 -12.82 6.13 -13.40
N GLY A 63 -11.96 7.04 -12.92
CA GLY A 63 -12.37 8.40 -12.58
C GLY A 63 -12.92 9.15 -13.80
N ASP A 64 -12.16 9.16 -14.88
CA ASP A 64 -12.49 9.91 -16.10
C ASP A 64 -13.72 9.35 -16.82
N ALA A 65 -13.84 8.02 -16.90
CA ALA A 65 -15.00 7.39 -17.53
C ALA A 65 -16.31 7.63 -16.76
N LYS A 66 -16.24 7.60 -15.40
CA LYS A 66 -17.40 7.88 -14.56
C LYS A 66 -17.69 9.36 -14.39
N GLY A 67 -16.66 10.20 -14.46
CA GLY A 67 -16.79 11.65 -14.44
C GLY A 67 -17.38 12.25 -15.71
N GLY A 68 -17.43 11.48 -16.81
CA GLY A 68 -17.91 11.94 -18.09
C GLY A 68 -16.83 12.62 -18.96
N ASP A 69 -15.57 12.62 -18.52
CA ASP A 69 -14.44 13.20 -19.24
C ASP A 69 -13.96 12.32 -20.41
N LEU A 70 -14.31 11.02 -20.37
CA LEU A 70 -14.00 10.05 -21.41
C LEU A 70 -15.28 9.44 -21.97
N THR A 71 -15.27 9.16 -23.29
CA THR A 71 -16.25 8.31 -23.95
C THR A 71 -15.59 7.06 -24.50
N ILE A 72 -16.34 5.95 -24.55
CA ILE A 72 -15.88 4.69 -25.13
C ILE A 72 -16.27 4.64 -26.60
N PHE A 73 -15.27 4.69 -27.48
CA PHE A 73 -15.48 4.64 -28.93
C PHE A 73 -15.76 3.22 -29.45
N ALA A 74 -15.18 2.20 -28.82
CA ALA A 74 -15.34 0.80 -29.23
C ALA A 74 -15.65 -0.08 -28.02
N ALA A 75 -16.77 -0.78 -28.08
CA ALA A 75 -17.20 -1.76 -27.09
C ALA A 75 -16.30 -3.02 -27.10
N GLY A 76 -16.30 -3.79 -26.03
CA GLY A 76 -15.68 -5.12 -25.96
C GLY A 76 -14.23 -5.15 -25.51
N ARG A 77 -13.64 -4.03 -25.07
CA ARG A 77 -12.28 -3.98 -24.49
C ARG A 77 -12.24 -3.99 -22.96
N GLY A 78 -13.34 -4.35 -22.32
CA GLY A 78 -13.44 -4.49 -20.86
C GLY A 78 -13.59 -3.17 -20.10
N LEU A 79 -13.80 -2.04 -20.78
CA LEU A 79 -14.02 -0.72 -20.17
C LEU A 79 -15.48 -0.28 -20.21
N ASP A 80 -16.32 -1.01 -20.94
CA ASP A 80 -17.74 -0.66 -21.15
C ASP A 80 -18.51 -0.55 -19.83
N ALA A 81 -18.23 -1.44 -18.88
CA ALA A 81 -18.88 -1.44 -17.58
C ALA A 81 -18.53 -0.18 -16.75
N PHE A 82 -17.37 0.44 -16.95
CA PHE A 82 -17.02 1.72 -16.31
C PHE A 82 -17.91 2.85 -16.82
N TYR A 83 -18.05 2.93 -18.13
CA TYR A 83 -18.77 4.00 -18.80
C TYR A 83 -20.29 3.88 -18.64
N THR A 84 -20.83 2.66 -18.79
CA THR A 84 -22.28 2.41 -18.71
C THR A 84 -22.82 2.36 -17.31
N PHE A 85 -21.98 2.40 -16.27
CA PHE A 85 -22.34 2.19 -14.86
C PHE A 85 -23.04 0.84 -14.58
N ASN A 86 -22.97 -0.08 -15.50
CA ASN A 86 -23.61 -1.40 -15.40
C ASN A 86 -22.65 -2.41 -14.75
N HIS A 87 -22.49 -2.27 -13.44
CA HIS A 87 -21.65 -3.17 -12.64
C HIS A 87 -22.50 -4.26 -12.01
N THR A 88 -22.04 -5.49 -12.12
CA THR A 88 -22.59 -6.63 -11.41
C THR A 88 -21.54 -7.21 -10.48
N SER A 89 -21.96 -7.97 -9.47
CA SER A 89 -21.04 -8.69 -8.56
C SER A 89 -20.08 -9.65 -9.29
N ASN A 90 -20.43 -10.06 -10.51
CA ASN A 90 -19.63 -10.94 -11.37
C ASN A 90 -18.78 -10.18 -12.40
N SER A 91 -18.80 -8.85 -12.40
CA SER A 91 -18.00 -8.05 -13.30
C SER A 91 -16.51 -8.10 -12.91
N ASN A 92 -15.67 -8.66 -13.78
CA ASN A 92 -14.23 -8.77 -13.56
C ASN A 92 -13.48 -7.44 -13.71
N THR A 93 -14.13 -6.37 -14.13
CA THR A 93 -13.50 -5.10 -14.49
C THR A 93 -12.78 -4.43 -13.32
N TYR A 94 -13.25 -4.67 -12.08
CA TYR A 94 -12.71 -4.08 -10.84
C TYR A 94 -11.96 -5.06 -9.95
N SER A 95 -12.03 -6.35 -10.20
CA SER A 95 -11.41 -7.37 -9.35
C SER A 95 -9.90 -7.16 -9.19
N GLY A 96 -9.23 -6.77 -10.28
CA GLY A 96 -7.81 -6.46 -10.26
C GLY A 96 -7.43 -5.28 -9.38
N PHE A 97 -8.31 -4.27 -9.24
CA PHE A 97 -8.07 -3.12 -8.36
C PHE A 97 -8.07 -3.54 -6.88
N TRP A 98 -9.09 -4.27 -6.45
CA TRP A 98 -9.18 -4.82 -5.11
C TRP A 98 -7.97 -5.70 -4.77
N SER A 99 -7.71 -6.69 -5.61
CA SER A 99 -6.61 -7.63 -5.39
C SER A 99 -5.25 -6.93 -5.35
N ARG A 100 -5.02 -5.95 -6.22
CA ARG A 100 -3.75 -5.21 -6.26
C ARG A 100 -3.58 -4.30 -5.05
N GLY A 101 -4.64 -3.61 -4.60
CA GLY A 101 -4.62 -2.80 -3.40
C GLY A 101 -4.26 -3.62 -2.17
N TYR A 102 -4.94 -4.75 -1.95
CA TYR A 102 -4.63 -5.64 -0.82
C TYR A 102 -3.27 -6.33 -0.95
N TYR A 103 -2.84 -6.68 -2.15
CA TYR A 103 -1.48 -7.16 -2.36
C TYR A 103 -0.45 -6.15 -1.84
N CYS A 104 -0.58 -4.88 -2.20
CA CYS A 104 0.32 -3.83 -1.72
C CYS A 104 0.25 -3.65 -0.19
N ILE A 105 -0.97 -3.67 0.39
CA ILE A 105 -1.16 -3.60 1.85
C ILE A 105 -0.45 -4.76 2.56
N LEU A 106 -0.60 -5.99 2.07
CA LEU A 106 0.02 -7.16 2.67
C LEU A 106 1.56 -7.11 2.59
N GLN A 107 2.12 -6.60 1.47
CA GLN A 107 3.57 -6.39 1.37
C GLN A 107 4.06 -5.35 2.39
N VAL A 108 3.33 -4.26 2.57
CA VAL A 108 3.63 -3.24 3.59
C VAL A 108 3.54 -3.84 5.00
N ASN A 109 2.49 -4.60 5.30
CA ASN A 109 2.34 -5.23 6.61
C ASN A 109 3.46 -6.22 6.91
N THR A 110 3.86 -7.02 5.91
CA THR A 110 5.00 -7.94 6.04
C THR A 110 6.29 -7.18 6.32
N LEU A 111 6.53 -6.07 5.62
CA LEU A 111 7.69 -5.21 5.85
C LEU A 111 7.69 -4.66 7.28
N LEU A 112 6.58 -4.07 7.73
CA LEU A 112 6.46 -3.50 9.08
C LEU A 112 6.69 -4.57 10.16
N SER A 113 6.09 -5.75 10.02
CA SER A 113 6.28 -6.88 10.95
C SER A 113 7.73 -7.39 10.98
N ASN A 114 8.42 -7.42 9.83
CA ASN A 114 9.83 -7.81 9.79
C ASN A 114 10.74 -6.77 10.47
N ILE A 115 10.47 -5.48 10.26
CA ILE A 115 11.20 -4.41 10.94
C ILE A 115 10.99 -4.49 12.46
N GLU A 116 9.75 -4.69 12.92
CA GLU A 116 9.44 -4.83 14.34
C GLU A 116 10.23 -5.98 14.98
N LYS A 117 10.26 -7.15 14.36
CA LYS A 117 11.07 -8.30 14.80
C LYS A 117 12.57 -7.99 14.86
N LEU A 118 13.10 -7.21 13.91
CA LEU A 118 14.51 -6.79 13.91
C LEU A 118 14.79 -5.83 15.06
N GLU A 119 13.93 -4.85 15.29
CA GLU A 119 14.03 -3.90 16.41
C GLU A 119 13.98 -4.66 17.76
N GLU A 120 13.05 -5.60 17.91
CA GLU A 120 12.94 -6.47 19.10
C GLU A 120 14.17 -7.37 19.32
N SER A 121 14.80 -7.82 18.24
CA SER A 121 16.03 -8.62 18.29
C SER A 121 17.29 -7.79 18.56
N GLY A 122 17.14 -6.47 18.73
CA GLY A 122 18.23 -5.56 19.06
C GLY A 122 19.00 -5.01 17.86
N SER A 123 18.40 -4.96 16.69
CA SER A 123 19.00 -4.27 15.53
C SER A 123 19.32 -2.82 15.86
N MET A 124 20.51 -2.36 15.45
CA MET A 124 20.96 -0.97 15.60
C MET A 124 20.63 -0.09 14.37
N GLU A 125 19.95 -0.65 13.38
CA GLU A 125 19.52 0.06 12.17
C GLU A 125 18.37 1.02 12.49
N ASP A 126 18.40 2.22 11.93
CA ASP A 126 17.29 3.20 12.04
C ASP A 126 16.29 3.03 10.88
N PHE A 127 15.24 2.29 11.12
CA PHE A 127 14.16 2.04 10.15
C PHE A 127 13.09 3.14 10.09
N SER A 128 13.24 4.26 10.79
CA SER A 128 12.21 5.30 10.90
C SER A 128 11.69 5.78 9.54
N GLU A 129 12.59 6.14 8.61
CA GLU A 129 12.20 6.59 7.27
C GLU A 129 11.47 5.48 6.48
N ALA A 130 11.90 4.24 6.58
CA ALA A 130 11.26 3.10 5.90
C ALA A 130 9.86 2.82 6.47
N LYS A 131 9.72 2.82 7.79
CA LYS A 131 8.43 2.68 8.47
C LYS A 131 7.47 3.82 8.09
N GLY A 132 7.97 5.06 8.07
CA GLY A 132 7.18 6.23 7.71
C GLY A 132 6.67 6.17 6.27
N GLN A 133 7.50 5.75 5.31
CA GLN A 133 7.09 5.51 3.93
C GLN A 133 6.06 4.39 3.82
N ALA A 134 6.29 3.26 4.51
CA ALA A 134 5.42 2.09 4.50
C ALA A 134 4.00 2.44 5.02
N LEU A 135 3.90 3.14 6.16
CA LEU A 135 2.64 3.60 6.71
C LEU A 135 1.92 4.59 5.78
N THR A 136 2.64 5.52 5.18
CA THR A 136 2.08 6.47 4.20
C THR A 136 1.49 5.74 2.99
N LEU A 137 2.18 4.72 2.46
CA LEU A 137 1.69 3.91 1.35
C LEU A 137 0.48 3.07 1.76
N ARG A 138 0.47 2.47 2.96
CA ARG A 138 -0.69 1.72 3.45
C ARG A 138 -1.93 2.60 3.56
N ALA A 139 -1.77 3.79 4.08
CA ALA A 139 -2.85 4.78 4.14
C ALA A 139 -3.39 5.14 2.74
N LEU A 140 -2.51 5.33 1.75
CA LEU A 140 -2.90 5.60 0.36
C LEU A 140 -3.73 4.45 -0.20
N PHE A 141 -3.30 3.20 -0.02
CA PHE A 141 -4.02 2.03 -0.54
C PHE A 141 -5.40 1.87 0.12
N TYR A 142 -5.50 2.07 1.43
CA TYR A 142 -6.78 2.06 2.13
C TYR A 142 -7.69 3.19 1.67
N PHE A 143 -7.15 4.39 1.47
CA PHE A 143 -7.92 5.53 1.00
C PHE A 143 -8.49 5.28 -0.41
N ASP A 144 -7.72 4.68 -1.30
CA ASP A 144 -8.21 4.31 -2.63
C ASP A 144 -9.30 3.23 -2.55
N LEU A 145 -9.08 2.19 -1.75
CA LEU A 145 -10.04 1.10 -1.60
C LEU A 145 -11.36 1.58 -0.99
N VAL A 146 -11.32 2.36 0.10
CA VAL A 146 -12.57 2.81 0.75
C VAL A 146 -13.36 3.76 -0.14
N ARG A 147 -12.70 4.61 -0.96
CA ARG A 147 -13.39 5.48 -1.92
C ARG A 147 -14.10 4.72 -3.04
N LEU A 148 -13.57 3.56 -3.44
CA LEU A 148 -14.14 2.75 -4.51
C LEU A 148 -15.19 1.76 -4.03
N TYR A 149 -15.04 1.23 -2.81
CA TYR A 149 -15.85 0.12 -2.32
C TYR A 149 -16.69 0.46 -1.09
N GLY A 150 -16.55 1.67 -0.54
CA GLY A 150 -17.38 2.23 0.53
C GLY A 150 -18.28 3.35 0.02
N LEU A 151 -19.17 3.81 0.89
CA LEU A 151 -19.94 5.03 0.67
C LEU A 151 -19.08 6.27 1.01
N PRO A 152 -19.42 7.46 0.47
CA PRO A 152 -18.75 8.69 0.88
C PRO A 152 -18.83 8.91 2.40
N TYR A 153 -17.74 9.39 3.00
CA TYR A 153 -17.58 9.50 4.46
C TYR A 153 -18.77 10.18 5.16
N ASN A 154 -19.17 11.35 4.68
CA ASN A 154 -20.27 12.10 5.30
C ASN A 154 -21.67 11.67 4.87
N TYR A 155 -21.77 10.77 3.90
CA TYR A 155 -23.04 10.19 3.52
C TYR A 155 -23.52 9.12 4.53
N ASN A 156 -22.64 8.18 4.90
CA ASN A 156 -22.92 7.17 5.92
C ASN A 156 -21.63 6.55 6.49
N LYS A 157 -21.16 7.08 7.62
CA LYS A 157 -19.94 6.64 8.30
C LYS A 157 -20.00 5.21 8.81
N THR A 158 -21.19 4.74 9.18
CA THR A 158 -21.41 3.41 9.78
C THR A 158 -21.65 2.32 8.73
N SER A 159 -21.75 2.70 7.45
CA SER A 159 -21.84 1.72 6.37
C SER A 159 -20.57 0.89 6.24
N TYR A 160 -20.70 -0.26 5.57
CA TYR A 160 -19.53 -1.10 5.29
C TYR A 160 -18.53 -0.40 4.37
N GLY A 161 -17.32 -0.29 4.86
CA GLY A 161 -16.12 0.12 4.11
C GLY A 161 -15.39 -1.10 3.54
N VAL A 162 -14.12 -1.24 3.86
CA VAL A 162 -13.24 -2.34 3.45
C VAL A 162 -12.59 -3.01 4.67
N PRO A 163 -12.11 -4.26 4.59
CA PRO A 163 -11.40 -4.90 5.70
C PRO A 163 -10.14 -4.11 6.10
N ASN A 164 -10.01 -3.77 7.38
CA ASN A 164 -8.78 -3.22 7.95
C ASN A 164 -7.85 -4.38 8.31
N VAL A 165 -6.74 -4.49 7.58
CA VAL A 165 -5.71 -5.50 7.77
C VAL A 165 -4.40 -4.78 8.05
N THR A 166 -3.93 -4.79 9.29
CA THR A 166 -2.73 -4.06 9.73
C THR A 166 -1.53 -4.97 9.98
N GLU A 167 -1.73 -6.28 9.86
CA GLU A 167 -0.74 -7.33 10.09
C GLU A 167 -0.69 -8.31 8.90
N PRO A 168 0.38 -9.11 8.76
CA PRO A 168 0.42 -10.19 7.80
C PRO A 168 -0.72 -11.19 8.03
N LEU A 169 -1.39 -11.61 6.96
CA LEU A 169 -2.48 -12.58 7.04
C LEU A 169 -1.98 -14.01 6.80
N THR A 170 -2.56 -14.94 7.53
CA THR A 170 -2.44 -16.38 7.22
C THR A 170 -3.27 -16.74 5.98
N VAL A 171 -2.92 -17.86 5.32
CA VAL A 171 -3.55 -18.30 4.05
C VAL A 171 -5.08 -18.46 4.17
N ASN A 172 -5.59 -18.80 5.34
CA ASN A 172 -7.02 -19.04 5.57
C ASN A 172 -7.73 -17.87 6.28
N ALA A 173 -7.08 -16.73 6.44
CA ALA A 173 -7.67 -15.59 7.11
C ALA A 173 -8.85 -15.03 6.29
N GLN A 174 -9.95 -14.73 6.96
CA GLN A 174 -11.15 -14.15 6.38
C GLN A 174 -11.53 -12.87 7.13
N PRO A 175 -10.79 -11.76 6.89
CA PRO A 175 -11.07 -10.50 7.57
C PRO A 175 -12.44 -9.96 7.16
N THR A 176 -13.20 -9.49 8.13
CA THR A 176 -14.50 -8.86 7.90
C THR A 176 -14.34 -7.40 7.49
N ARG A 177 -15.34 -6.85 6.81
CA ARG A 177 -15.36 -5.44 6.43
C ARG A 177 -15.51 -4.57 7.68
N ALA A 178 -14.65 -3.57 7.79
CA ALA A 178 -14.80 -2.48 8.76
C ALA A 178 -15.86 -1.47 8.27
N THR A 179 -16.27 -0.56 9.13
CA THR A 179 -17.06 0.60 8.74
C THR A 179 -16.22 1.62 8.00
N VAL A 180 -16.86 2.50 7.24
CA VAL A 180 -16.19 3.63 6.57
C VAL A 180 -15.44 4.49 7.61
N GLU A 181 -16.05 4.76 8.77
CA GLU A 181 -15.41 5.55 9.84
C GLU A 181 -14.14 4.87 10.37
N GLU A 182 -14.18 3.55 10.58
CA GLU A 182 -13.00 2.79 11.02
C GLU A 182 -11.89 2.78 9.97
N ASN A 183 -12.23 2.72 8.68
CA ASN A 183 -11.25 2.84 7.61
C ASN A 183 -10.56 4.21 7.63
N TYR A 184 -11.32 5.31 7.70
CA TYR A 184 -10.74 6.64 7.73
C TYR A 184 -9.93 6.91 9.00
N ARG A 185 -10.34 6.36 10.14
CA ARG A 185 -9.55 6.40 11.38
C ARG A 185 -8.20 5.69 11.21
N GLN A 186 -8.18 4.49 10.63
CA GLN A 186 -6.94 3.77 10.34
C GLN A 186 -6.04 4.54 9.36
N ILE A 187 -6.61 5.11 8.30
CA ILE A 187 -5.89 5.95 7.33
C ILE A 187 -5.22 7.13 8.03
N LEU A 188 -5.96 7.87 8.84
CA LEU A 188 -5.41 9.03 9.57
C LEU A 188 -4.37 8.63 10.61
N GLN A 189 -4.54 7.48 11.27
CA GLN A 189 -3.55 6.94 12.20
C GLN A 189 -2.25 6.62 11.47
N ASP A 190 -2.30 5.86 10.37
CA ASP A 190 -1.13 5.52 9.57
C ASP A 190 -0.41 6.78 9.05
N LEU A 191 -1.16 7.81 8.63
CA LEU A 191 -0.58 9.07 8.18
C LEU A 191 0.07 9.85 9.32
N SER A 192 -0.56 9.88 10.50
CA SER A 192 0.00 10.55 11.68
C SER A 192 1.30 9.90 12.13
N ASP A 193 1.28 8.57 12.28
CA ASP A 193 2.45 7.80 12.71
C ASP A 193 3.56 7.87 11.67
N GLY A 194 3.19 7.77 10.37
CA GLY A 194 4.14 7.93 9.28
C GLY A 194 4.80 9.30 9.25
N ALA A 195 4.03 10.38 9.44
CA ALA A 195 4.58 11.73 9.47
C ALA A 195 5.55 11.96 10.63
N ALA A 196 5.30 11.33 11.79
CA ALA A 196 6.19 11.42 12.95
C ALA A 196 7.56 10.78 12.72
N LEU A 197 7.62 9.79 11.82
CA LEU A 197 8.85 9.04 11.49
C LEU A 197 9.62 9.64 10.30
N LEU A 198 8.97 10.42 9.46
CA LEU A 198 9.56 10.98 8.24
C LEU A 198 10.26 12.32 8.53
N ALA A 199 11.49 12.48 8.04
CA ALA A 199 12.23 13.71 8.20
C ALA A 199 11.71 14.82 7.27
N LYS A 200 11.58 16.04 7.80
CA LYS A 200 11.23 17.25 7.03
C LYS A 200 12.43 17.74 6.23
N LYS A 201 12.65 17.16 5.06
CA LYS A 201 13.76 17.52 4.17
C LYS A 201 13.45 18.83 3.42
N LYS A 202 14.45 19.69 3.26
CA LYS A 202 14.32 20.96 2.55
C LYS A 202 14.34 20.84 1.03
N THR A 203 14.58 19.65 0.51
CA THR A 203 14.65 19.36 -0.92
C THR A 203 13.69 18.24 -1.27
N LYS A 204 13.05 18.38 -2.43
CA LYS A 204 12.13 17.38 -2.98
C LYS A 204 12.81 16.00 -3.08
N GLN A 205 12.17 14.98 -2.56
CA GLN A 205 12.60 13.59 -2.66
C GLN A 205 11.79 12.88 -3.78
N SER A 206 12.33 12.85 -5.00
CA SER A 206 11.66 12.15 -6.11
C SER A 206 11.77 10.64 -5.94
N GLY A 207 10.65 9.93 -6.13
CA GLY A 207 10.61 8.46 -6.03
C GLY A 207 10.44 7.92 -4.61
N TYR A 208 10.15 8.78 -3.63
CA TYR A 208 9.91 8.40 -2.24
C TYR A 208 8.60 8.97 -1.73
N ALA A 209 7.93 8.26 -0.83
CA ALA A 209 6.81 8.80 -0.05
C ALA A 209 7.38 9.60 1.13
N ASP A 210 7.85 10.82 0.87
CA ASP A 210 8.47 11.70 1.85
C ASP A 210 7.44 12.36 2.79
N TYR A 211 7.94 13.15 3.76
CA TYR A 211 7.10 13.87 4.72
C TYR A 211 6.00 14.69 4.03
N TYR A 212 6.34 15.48 3.02
CA TYR A 212 5.36 16.32 2.35
C TYR A 212 4.39 15.55 1.45
N THR A 213 4.79 14.39 0.95
CA THR A 213 3.87 13.44 0.30
C THR A 213 2.83 12.94 1.28
N ASN A 214 3.25 12.59 2.52
CA ASN A 214 2.35 12.21 3.60
C ASN A 214 1.37 13.35 3.94
N ILE A 215 1.87 14.58 4.16
CA ILE A 215 1.03 15.75 4.48
C ILE A 215 0.06 16.07 3.32
N ALA A 216 0.47 15.91 2.06
CA ALA A 216 -0.42 16.08 0.92
C ALA A 216 -1.56 15.05 0.92
N LEU A 217 -1.25 13.82 1.29
CA LEU A 217 -2.27 12.78 1.44
C LEU A 217 -3.21 13.07 2.62
N GLN A 218 -2.68 13.58 3.76
CA GLN A 218 -3.52 14.06 4.87
C GLN A 218 -4.48 15.15 4.43
N ALA A 219 -4.00 16.17 3.69
CA ALA A 219 -4.83 17.22 3.15
C ALA A 219 -5.98 16.66 2.30
N ARG A 220 -5.66 15.70 1.42
CA ARG A 220 -6.64 15.05 0.55
C ARG A 220 -7.66 14.23 1.33
N VAL A 221 -7.22 13.41 2.29
CA VAL A 221 -8.10 12.58 3.13
C VAL A 221 -9.06 13.45 3.93
N LYS A 222 -8.54 14.52 4.58
CA LYS A 222 -9.35 15.48 5.36
C LYS A 222 -10.37 16.21 4.48
N LEU A 223 -10.00 16.56 3.24
CA LEU A 223 -10.93 17.16 2.28
C LEU A 223 -12.10 16.23 1.97
N TYR A 224 -11.85 14.93 1.78
CA TYR A 224 -12.91 13.93 1.56
C TYR A 224 -13.77 13.67 2.81
N MET A 225 -13.25 13.98 3.99
CA MET A 225 -14.01 13.96 5.25
C MET A 225 -14.78 15.25 5.51
N GLU A 226 -14.64 16.28 4.66
CA GLU A 226 -15.15 17.65 4.86
C GLU A 226 -14.55 18.35 6.11
N ASP A 227 -13.39 17.87 6.58
CA ASP A 227 -12.54 18.57 7.54
C ASP A 227 -11.74 19.65 6.80
N TYR A 228 -12.41 20.73 6.42
CA TYR A 228 -11.81 21.78 5.59
C TYR A 228 -10.68 22.52 6.30
N ASP A 229 -10.79 22.72 7.61
CA ASP A 229 -9.74 23.39 8.40
C ASP A 229 -8.49 22.51 8.49
N GLY A 230 -8.65 21.23 8.74
CA GLY A 230 -7.56 20.27 8.74
C GLY A 230 -6.90 20.12 7.37
N ALA A 231 -7.68 20.10 6.30
CA ALA A 231 -7.18 20.06 4.93
C ALA A 231 -6.41 21.34 4.57
N LEU A 232 -6.94 22.51 4.94
CA LEU A 232 -6.31 23.81 4.72
C LEU A 232 -4.96 23.92 5.44
N ASN A 233 -4.89 23.51 6.71
CA ASN A 233 -3.66 23.55 7.50
C ASN A 233 -2.57 22.65 6.90
N ALA A 234 -2.91 21.42 6.50
CA ALA A 234 -1.98 20.52 5.85
C ALA A 234 -1.50 21.06 4.49
N ALA A 235 -2.40 21.63 3.67
CA ALA A 235 -2.03 22.24 2.39
C ALA A 235 -1.11 23.46 2.59
N ARG A 236 -1.38 24.31 3.58
CA ARG A 236 -0.53 25.46 3.92
C ARG A 236 0.87 25.05 4.33
N GLU A 237 1.01 24.00 5.14
CA GLU A 237 2.32 23.50 5.55
C GLU A 237 3.19 23.14 4.34
N ILE A 238 2.62 22.54 3.29
CA ILE A 238 3.36 22.21 2.07
C ILE A 238 3.74 23.48 1.30
N ILE A 239 2.80 24.40 1.11
CA ILE A 239 3.03 25.65 0.37
C ILE A 239 4.11 26.48 1.05
N GLU A 240 4.01 26.68 2.36
CA GLU A 240 4.94 27.47 3.16
C GLU A 240 6.34 26.85 3.25
N SER A 241 6.45 25.52 3.12
CA SER A 241 7.74 24.84 3.07
C SER A 241 8.61 25.28 1.89
N GLY A 242 7.99 25.70 0.78
CA GLY A 242 8.66 26.03 -0.48
C GLY A 242 9.35 24.87 -1.19
N VAL A 243 9.27 23.64 -0.65
CA VAL A 243 9.91 22.43 -1.22
C VAL A 243 9.21 22.00 -2.52
N TYR A 244 7.87 22.13 -2.54
CA TYR A 244 7.06 21.82 -3.72
C TYR A 244 6.46 23.11 -4.27
N LYS A 245 6.42 23.22 -5.59
CA LYS A 245 5.83 24.35 -6.30
C LYS A 245 4.83 23.84 -7.34
N LEU A 246 3.71 24.56 -7.47
CA LEU A 246 2.78 24.30 -8.55
C LEU A 246 3.44 24.65 -9.89
N CYS A 247 3.40 23.72 -10.84
CA CYS A 247 3.78 24.00 -12.20
C CYS A 247 2.68 24.84 -12.87
N LEU A 248 3.06 26.00 -13.40
CA LEU A 248 2.12 26.81 -14.18
C LEU A 248 1.98 26.20 -15.57
N LEU A 249 0.74 26.14 -16.10
CA LEU A 249 0.44 25.50 -17.38
C LEU A 249 1.29 26.02 -18.54
N TYR A 250 1.66 27.31 -18.51
CA TYR A 250 2.48 27.95 -19.55
C TYR A 250 3.99 27.67 -19.43
N THR A 251 4.43 27.12 -18.29
CA THR A 251 5.83 26.69 -18.10
C THR A 251 6.03 25.21 -18.43
N SER A 252 4.95 24.46 -18.62
CA SER A 252 5.01 23.08 -19.09
C SER A 252 4.99 23.09 -20.62
N PRO A 253 5.99 22.46 -21.30
CA PRO A 253 5.94 22.34 -22.75
C PRO A 253 4.68 21.57 -23.13
N SER A 254 3.79 22.22 -23.90
CA SER A 254 2.62 21.56 -24.45
C SER A 254 3.09 20.38 -25.29
N PRO A 255 2.61 19.16 -25.09
CA PRO A 255 2.86 18.08 -26.02
C PRO A 255 2.28 18.48 -27.37
N ARG A 256 3.12 18.58 -28.38
CA ARG A 256 2.72 18.80 -29.79
C ARG A 256 2.43 17.46 -30.43
#